data_94ff597ed0eff8fe5a8f5b9f4048d79d
#
_entry.id   94ff597ed0eff8fe5a8f5b9f4048d79d
#
_cell.length_a   1.000
_cell.length_b   1.000
_cell.length_c   1.000
_cell.angle_alpha   90.00
_cell.angle_beta   90.00
_cell.angle_gamma   90.00
#
_symmetry.space_group_name_H-M   'P 1'
#
loop_
_entity.id
_entity.type
_entity.pdbx_description
1 polymer ?
#
loop_
_entity_poly.entity_id
_entity_poly.type
_entity_poly.pdbx_seq_one_letter_code
_entity_poly.pdbx_strand_id
1 'polypeptide(L)'
;MTPEKYKELSIKEFTQAAKIYDSGHAVIYEMCKDDYPPILEELEKETFHDVLDCGCGTGPMIQLLHEKYPDKHYVGLDLTPEMIHVAQTKKLSNTEFLVGDSENLPFEEGSFDAVICANSFHHYPNPQAFFNSAYRVLRKGGRLVLRDYTSSNFMVWLMNHLEMPLANLCGHGDVKIHKTAEFVAMAEKAGFTVLTM
;
A
#
# COMPACT_ATOMS: atom_id res chain seq x y z
N MET A 1 -18.08 -1.40 -12.39
CA MET A 1 -17.50 -0.05 -12.33
C MET A 1 -16.19 -0.06 -13.12
N THR A 2 -15.74 1.07 -13.72
CA THR A 2 -14.44 1.12 -14.42
C THR A 2 -13.28 1.33 -13.44
N PRO A 3 -12.04 0.96 -13.79
CA PRO A 3 -10.86 1.23 -12.98
C PRO A 3 -10.70 2.70 -12.56
N GLU A 4 -10.92 3.62 -13.49
CA GLU A 4 -10.85 5.06 -13.24
C GLU A 4 -11.86 5.50 -12.19
N LYS A 5 -13.07 4.91 -12.24
CA LYS A 5 -14.14 5.27 -11.30
C LYS A 5 -13.83 4.79 -9.88
N TYR A 6 -13.21 3.62 -9.71
CA TYR A 6 -12.72 3.18 -8.42
C TYR A 6 -11.67 4.13 -7.86
N LYS A 7 -10.68 4.53 -8.68
CA LYS A 7 -9.64 5.50 -8.29
C LYS A 7 -10.22 6.85 -7.89
N GLU A 8 -11.21 7.36 -8.63
CA GLU A 8 -11.91 8.60 -8.26
C GLU A 8 -12.60 8.50 -6.89
N LEU A 9 -13.26 7.38 -6.60
CA LEU A 9 -13.92 7.15 -5.30
C LEU A 9 -12.88 7.08 -4.18
N SER A 10 -11.81 6.34 -4.39
CA SER A 10 -10.70 6.22 -3.44
C SER A 10 -10.08 7.60 -3.12
N ILE A 11 -9.76 8.40 -4.14
CA ILE A 11 -9.26 9.77 -3.95
C ILE A 11 -10.24 10.61 -3.12
N LYS A 12 -11.54 10.56 -3.45
CA LYS A 12 -12.55 11.33 -2.73
C LYS A 12 -12.66 10.93 -1.26
N GLU A 13 -12.66 9.62 -0.99
CA GLU A 13 -12.73 9.07 0.37
C GLU A 13 -11.51 9.49 1.18
N PHE A 14 -10.31 9.25 0.67
CA PHE A 14 -9.07 9.54 1.38
C PHE A 14 -8.74 11.03 1.47
N THR A 15 -9.24 11.87 0.55
CA THR A 15 -9.22 13.34 0.71
C THR A 15 -9.95 13.79 1.99
N GLN A 16 -11.06 13.14 2.31
CA GLN A 16 -11.80 13.46 3.55
C GLN A 16 -11.10 12.89 4.79
N ALA A 17 -10.60 11.65 4.67
CA ALA A 17 -9.90 10.96 5.75
C ALA A 17 -8.59 11.65 6.13
N ALA A 18 -7.83 12.21 5.19
CA ALA A 18 -6.53 12.84 5.40
C ALA A 18 -6.53 13.89 6.52
N LYS A 19 -7.65 14.64 6.68
CA LYS A 19 -7.78 15.71 7.69
C LYS A 19 -7.75 15.21 9.13
N ILE A 20 -8.11 13.96 9.35
CA ILE A 20 -8.25 13.36 10.69
C ILE A 20 -7.35 12.12 10.87
N TYR A 21 -6.67 11.68 9.80
CA TYR A 21 -5.97 10.40 9.78
C TYR A 21 -4.92 10.27 10.91
N ASP A 22 -4.11 11.30 11.12
CA ASP A 22 -3.07 11.32 12.15
C ASP A 22 -3.57 11.85 13.52
N SER A 23 -4.86 12.16 13.67
CA SER A 23 -5.40 12.76 14.89
C SER A 23 -5.56 11.81 16.07
N GLY A 24 -5.23 10.52 15.91
CA GLY A 24 -5.50 9.46 16.89
C GLY A 24 -6.99 9.13 17.09
N HIS A 25 -7.86 9.77 16.31
CA HIS A 25 -9.30 9.54 16.30
C HIS A 25 -9.79 8.90 15.00
N ALA A 26 -8.87 8.69 14.03
CA ALA A 26 -9.22 8.02 12.79
C ALA A 26 -9.30 6.50 13.05
N VAL A 27 -10.49 5.96 12.94
CA VAL A 27 -10.74 4.52 13.07
C VAL A 27 -9.82 3.72 12.13
N ILE A 28 -9.55 4.24 10.93
CA ILE A 28 -8.69 3.60 9.93
C ILE A 28 -7.25 3.46 10.45
N TYR A 29 -6.65 4.51 11.04
CA TYR A 29 -5.30 4.43 11.60
C TYR A 29 -5.21 3.39 12.72
N GLU A 30 -6.17 3.39 13.66
CA GLU A 30 -6.23 2.44 14.75
C GLU A 30 -6.38 0.98 14.27
N MET A 31 -7.05 0.76 13.14
CA MET A 31 -7.16 -0.57 12.52
C MET A 31 -5.85 -1.04 11.87
N CYS A 32 -5.05 -0.12 11.33
CA CYS A 32 -3.84 -0.45 10.56
C CYS A 32 -2.55 -0.47 11.38
N LYS A 33 -2.49 0.23 12.52
CA LYS A 33 -1.24 0.41 13.28
C LYS A 33 -0.58 -0.89 13.73
N ASP A 34 -1.38 -1.92 14.03
CA ASP A 34 -0.89 -3.23 14.47
C ASP A 34 -0.29 -4.06 13.32
N ASP A 35 -0.46 -3.62 12.08
CA ASP A 35 0.13 -4.24 10.89
C ASP A 35 1.55 -3.76 10.60
N TYR A 36 1.97 -2.61 11.14
CA TYR A 36 3.30 -2.05 10.87
C TYR A 36 4.46 -2.83 11.51
N PRO A 37 4.38 -3.27 12.79
CA PRO A 37 5.47 -4.04 13.39
C PRO A 37 5.85 -5.32 12.63
N PRO A 38 4.90 -6.17 12.17
CA PRO A 38 5.23 -7.33 11.34
C PRO A 38 5.90 -6.98 10.01
N ILE A 39 5.53 -5.85 9.37
CA ILE A 39 6.18 -5.39 8.14
C ILE A 39 7.64 -5.02 8.43
N LEU A 40 7.88 -4.30 9.53
CA LEU A 40 9.23 -3.94 9.96
C LEU A 40 10.09 -5.18 10.25
N GLU A 41 9.55 -6.17 10.96
CA GLU A 41 10.23 -7.45 11.22
C GLU A 41 10.60 -8.18 9.92
N GLU A 42 9.72 -8.18 8.92
CA GLU A 42 10.03 -8.76 7.59
C GLU A 42 11.13 -7.98 6.88
N LEU A 43 11.13 -6.66 6.93
CA LEU A 43 12.17 -5.83 6.33
C LEU A 43 13.55 -6.06 6.98
N GLU A 44 13.59 -6.29 8.28
CA GLU A 44 14.83 -6.48 9.05
C GLU A 44 15.53 -7.81 8.79
N LYS A 45 14.88 -8.77 8.13
CA LYS A 45 15.51 -10.05 7.79
C LYS A 45 16.65 -9.92 6.77
N GLU A 46 16.69 -8.83 6.03
CA GLU A 46 17.72 -8.53 5.04
C GLU A 46 18.16 -7.06 5.14
N THR A 47 19.30 -6.73 4.57
CA THR A 47 19.75 -5.34 4.46
C THR A 47 18.93 -4.58 3.43
N PHE A 48 18.57 -3.34 3.74
CA PHE A 48 17.91 -2.41 2.81
C PHE A 48 18.48 -1.01 2.96
N HIS A 49 18.34 -0.21 1.91
CA HIS A 49 18.68 1.22 1.91
C HIS A 49 17.57 2.05 1.29
N ASP A 50 17.11 1.70 0.11
CA ASP A 50 16.07 2.42 -0.63
C ASP A 50 14.73 1.67 -0.50
N VAL A 51 13.74 2.29 0.13
CA VAL A 51 12.42 1.69 0.40
C VAL A 51 11.33 2.53 -0.24
N LEU A 52 10.42 1.86 -0.97
CA LEU A 52 9.20 2.46 -1.52
C LEU A 52 7.98 1.94 -0.73
N ASP A 53 7.13 2.84 -0.27
CA ASP A 53 5.83 2.55 0.34
C ASP A 53 4.70 2.94 -0.61
N CYS A 54 3.97 1.94 -1.12
CA CYS A 54 2.89 2.07 -2.10
C CYS A 54 1.54 2.17 -1.39
N GLY A 55 0.80 3.26 -1.60
CA GLY A 55 -0.39 3.59 -0.83
C GLY A 55 -0.01 4.03 0.58
N CYS A 56 1.01 4.89 0.69
CA CYS A 56 1.62 5.28 1.96
C CYS A 56 0.70 6.12 2.85
N GLY A 57 -0.43 6.62 2.34
CA GLY A 57 -1.32 7.52 3.05
C GLY A 57 -0.57 8.76 3.57
N THR A 58 -0.75 9.07 4.84
CA THR A 58 -0.04 10.15 5.54
C THR A 58 1.40 9.79 5.95
N GLY A 59 1.92 8.62 5.54
CA GLY A 59 3.29 8.16 5.78
C GLY A 59 3.58 7.59 7.16
N PRO A 60 2.65 6.92 7.86
CA PRO A 60 2.91 6.39 9.20
C PRO A 60 3.95 5.25 9.20
N MET A 61 3.93 4.37 8.19
CA MET A 61 4.93 3.30 8.06
C MET A 61 6.33 3.87 7.82
N ILE A 62 6.46 4.84 6.92
CA ILE A 62 7.73 5.53 6.67
C ILE A 62 8.22 6.27 7.91
N GLN A 63 7.32 6.91 8.66
CA GLN A 63 7.69 7.56 9.93
C GLN A 63 8.29 6.55 10.91
N LEU A 64 7.66 5.40 11.10
CA LEU A 64 8.17 4.32 11.97
C LEU A 64 9.55 3.82 11.52
N LEU A 65 9.73 3.62 10.22
CA LEU A 65 11.03 3.23 9.64
C LEU A 65 12.10 4.30 9.83
N HIS A 66 11.76 5.57 9.59
CA HIS A 66 12.68 6.69 9.73
C HIS A 66 13.11 6.90 11.19
N GLU A 67 12.23 6.72 12.16
CA GLU A 67 12.56 6.79 13.60
C GLU A 67 13.61 5.75 13.98
N LYS A 68 13.56 4.56 13.37
CA LYS A 68 14.50 3.47 13.63
C LYS A 68 15.76 3.53 12.78
N TYR A 69 15.64 3.96 11.51
CA TYR A 69 16.70 3.98 10.50
C TYR A 69 16.75 5.33 9.76
N PRO A 70 17.17 6.43 10.42
CA PRO A 70 17.10 7.78 9.84
C PRO A 70 18.08 8.02 8.68
N ASP A 71 19.04 7.14 8.50
CA ASP A 71 20.08 7.19 7.43
C ASP A 71 19.64 6.51 6.13
N LYS A 72 18.50 5.82 6.12
CA LYS A 72 17.95 5.18 4.92
C LYS A 72 17.19 6.18 4.06
N HIS A 73 16.95 5.79 2.82
CA HIS A 73 16.19 6.59 1.85
C HIS A 73 14.78 5.99 1.70
N TYR A 74 13.78 6.86 1.79
CA TYR A 74 12.37 6.47 1.74
C TYR A 74 11.62 7.25 0.68
N VAL A 75 10.77 6.55 -0.06
CA VAL A 75 9.81 7.16 -0.98
C VAL A 75 8.42 6.67 -0.61
N GLY A 76 7.51 7.60 -0.31
CA GLY A 76 6.09 7.32 -0.13
C GLY A 76 5.31 7.73 -1.37
N LEU A 77 4.48 6.84 -1.88
CA LEU A 77 3.61 7.12 -3.03
C LEU A 77 2.17 6.83 -2.67
N ASP A 78 1.29 7.80 -2.91
CA ASP A 78 -0.15 7.66 -2.71
C ASP A 78 -0.92 8.30 -3.87
N LEU A 79 -2.07 7.76 -4.18
CA LEU A 79 -2.93 8.27 -5.25
C LEU A 79 -3.61 9.60 -4.86
N THR A 80 -3.75 9.86 -3.55
CA THR A 80 -4.50 10.99 -2.99
C THR A 80 -3.59 12.17 -2.66
N PRO A 81 -3.70 13.33 -3.35
CA PRO A 81 -2.86 14.50 -3.10
C PRO A 81 -2.90 14.99 -1.65
N GLU A 82 -4.05 14.94 -1.00
CA GLU A 82 -4.24 15.40 0.38
C GLU A 82 -3.50 14.52 1.39
N MET A 83 -3.43 13.20 1.16
CA MET A 83 -2.61 12.28 1.96
C MET A 83 -1.13 12.66 1.87
N ILE A 84 -0.64 12.87 0.66
CA ILE A 84 0.74 13.29 0.41
C ILE A 84 1.04 14.66 1.02
N HIS A 85 0.10 15.62 0.94
CA HIS A 85 0.26 16.90 1.59
C HIS A 85 0.47 16.76 3.11
N VAL A 86 -0.33 15.94 3.77
CA VAL A 86 -0.16 15.65 5.20
C VAL A 86 1.18 14.95 5.47
N ALA A 87 1.53 13.93 4.69
CA ALA A 87 2.80 13.21 4.82
C ALA A 87 4.01 14.16 4.76
N GLN A 88 4.02 15.10 3.80
CA GLN A 88 5.09 16.10 3.63
C GLN A 88 5.24 17.05 4.83
N THR A 89 4.19 17.27 5.62
CA THR A 89 4.26 18.11 6.85
C THR A 89 5.17 17.50 7.92
N LYS A 90 5.44 16.19 7.88
CA LYS A 90 6.31 15.49 8.82
C LYS A 90 7.78 15.86 8.66
N LYS A 91 8.20 16.40 7.50
CA LYS A 91 9.54 16.89 7.21
C LYS A 91 10.66 15.88 7.56
N LEU A 92 10.44 14.61 7.26
CA LEU A 92 11.41 13.56 7.49
C LEU A 92 12.61 13.73 6.55
N SER A 93 13.83 13.63 7.10
CA SER A 93 15.07 13.67 6.30
C SER A 93 15.16 12.42 5.40
N ASN A 94 15.88 12.52 4.27
CA ASN A 94 16.07 11.41 3.32
C ASN A 94 14.74 10.75 2.89
N THR A 95 13.65 11.53 2.83
CA THR A 95 12.30 11.02 2.54
C THR A 95 11.62 11.91 1.50
N GLU A 96 11.04 11.27 0.50
CA GLU A 96 10.21 11.91 -0.51
C GLU A 96 8.78 11.38 -0.45
N PHE A 97 7.79 12.26 -0.64
CA PHE A 97 6.38 11.87 -0.73
C PHE A 97 5.80 12.40 -2.04
N LEU A 98 5.27 11.49 -2.86
CA LEU A 98 4.85 11.77 -4.24
C LEU A 98 3.41 11.30 -4.48
N VAL A 99 2.66 12.10 -5.23
CA VAL A 99 1.36 11.68 -5.75
C VAL A 99 1.59 10.77 -6.96
N GLY A 100 1.02 9.56 -6.93
CA GLY A 100 1.19 8.62 -8.02
C GLY A 100 0.33 7.37 -7.89
N ASP A 101 0.34 6.59 -8.96
CA ASP A 101 -0.45 5.36 -9.08
C ASP A 101 0.45 4.14 -8.89
N SER A 102 0.17 3.36 -7.85
CA SER A 102 0.93 2.14 -7.53
C SER A 102 0.83 1.06 -8.63
N GLU A 103 -0.20 1.10 -9.47
CA GLU A 103 -0.32 0.21 -10.62
C GLU A 103 0.60 0.61 -11.78
N ASN A 104 1.16 1.83 -11.76
CA ASN A 104 2.08 2.35 -12.76
C ASN A 104 3.16 3.22 -12.11
N LEU A 105 4.07 2.59 -11.38
CA LEU A 105 5.11 3.26 -10.59
C LEU A 105 6.04 4.11 -11.49
N PRO A 106 6.22 5.42 -11.22
CA PRO A 106 6.98 6.34 -12.05
C PRO A 106 8.49 6.31 -11.76
N PHE A 107 9.04 5.15 -11.45
CA PHE A 107 10.45 4.96 -11.10
C PHE A 107 11.15 4.07 -12.13
N GLU A 108 12.46 4.20 -12.21
CA GLU A 108 13.30 3.34 -13.07
C GLU A 108 13.35 1.90 -12.55
N GLU A 109 13.76 0.98 -13.43
CA GLU A 109 13.97 -0.42 -13.08
C GLU A 109 15.11 -0.53 -12.04
N GLY A 110 14.90 -1.35 -11.01
CA GLY A 110 15.91 -1.62 -10.00
C GLY A 110 16.26 -0.43 -9.12
N SER A 111 15.30 0.44 -8.81
CA SER A 111 15.50 1.63 -7.96
C SER A 111 15.50 1.29 -6.46
N PHE A 112 14.78 0.26 -6.02
CA PHE A 112 14.52 -0.01 -4.61
C PHE A 112 15.00 -1.38 -4.16
N ASP A 113 15.42 -1.47 -2.90
CA ASP A 113 15.75 -2.73 -2.22
C ASP A 113 14.48 -3.39 -1.67
N ALA A 114 13.50 -2.59 -1.26
CA ALA A 114 12.23 -3.06 -0.76
C ALA A 114 11.06 -2.20 -1.25
N VAL A 115 9.94 -2.86 -1.52
CA VAL A 115 8.63 -2.24 -1.75
C VAL A 115 7.68 -2.72 -0.67
N ILE A 116 6.98 -1.79 -0.03
CA ILE A 116 5.94 -2.05 0.96
C ILE A 116 4.58 -1.74 0.33
N CYS A 117 3.57 -2.51 0.69
CA CYS A 117 2.17 -2.18 0.46
C CYS A 117 1.36 -2.65 1.67
N ALA A 118 0.92 -1.71 2.50
CA ALA A 118 0.21 -1.97 3.75
C ALA A 118 -1.23 -1.45 3.68
N ASN A 119 -2.21 -2.35 3.82
CA ASN A 119 -3.64 -2.00 3.87
C ASN A 119 -4.11 -1.06 2.74
N SER A 120 -3.62 -1.28 1.52
CA SER A 120 -3.88 -0.44 0.35
C SER A 120 -4.26 -1.26 -0.89
N PHE A 121 -3.83 -2.51 -0.97
CA PHE A 121 -3.96 -3.33 -2.18
C PHE A 121 -5.43 -3.60 -2.58
N HIS A 122 -6.35 -3.70 -1.62
CA HIS A 122 -7.78 -3.90 -1.88
C HIS A 122 -8.46 -2.74 -2.62
N HIS A 123 -7.78 -1.57 -2.74
CA HIS A 123 -8.21 -0.43 -3.55
C HIS A 123 -7.72 -0.48 -5.01
N TYR A 124 -6.90 -1.46 -5.40
CA TYR A 124 -6.28 -1.49 -6.73
C TYR A 124 -7.18 -2.21 -7.76
N PRO A 125 -7.73 -1.50 -8.75
CA PRO A 125 -8.60 -2.13 -9.77
C PRO A 125 -7.83 -3.02 -10.75
N ASN A 126 -6.52 -2.84 -10.92
CA ASN A 126 -5.66 -3.69 -11.75
C ASN A 126 -4.51 -4.29 -10.92
N PRO A 127 -4.80 -5.19 -9.97
CA PRO A 127 -3.83 -5.66 -8.99
C PRO A 127 -2.62 -6.36 -9.62
N GLN A 128 -2.77 -7.00 -10.79
CA GLN A 128 -1.64 -7.57 -11.52
C GLN A 128 -0.68 -6.48 -12.02
N ALA A 129 -1.17 -5.30 -12.40
CA ALA A 129 -0.33 -4.18 -12.84
C ALA A 129 0.54 -3.68 -11.68
N PHE A 130 0.02 -3.65 -10.45
CA PHE A 130 0.81 -3.35 -9.26
C PHE A 130 1.95 -4.35 -9.07
N PHE A 131 1.68 -5.67 -9.10
CA PHE A 131 2.75 -6.68 -8.95
C PHE A 131 3.82 -6.56 -10.03
N ASN A 132 3.42 -6.34 -11.28
CA ASN A 132 4.37 -6.15 -12.39
C ASN A 132 5.21 -4.88 -12.18
N SER A 133 4.60 -3.80 -11.73
CA SER A 133 5.25 -2.51 -11.47
C SER A 133 6.23 -2.61 -10.29
N ALA A 134 5.80 -3.26 -9.19
CA ALA A 134 6.65 -3.52 -8.02
C ALA A 134 7.86 -4.39 -8.38
N TYR A 135 7.65 -5.46 -9.16
CA TYR A 135 8.74 -6.32 -9.61
C TYR A 135 9.77 -5.57 -10.44
N ARG A 136 9.33 -4.68 -11.34
CA ARG A 136 10.19 -3.89 -12.20
C ARG A 136 11.07 -2.92 -11.42
N VAL A 137 10.52 -2.23 -10.42
CA VAL A 137 11.28 -1.22 -9.67
C VAL A 137 12.18 -1.80 -8.59
N LEU A 138 12.02 -3.08 -8.25
CA LEU A 138 12.87 -3.78 -7.31
C LEU A 138 14.21 -4.17 -7.94
N ARG A 139 15.29 -3.98 -7.18
CA ARG A 139 16.61 -4.52 -7.51
C ARG A 139 16.59 -6.06 -7.51
N LYS A 140 17.55 -6.65 -8.19
CA LYS A 140 17.75 -8.11 -8.11
C LYS A 140 18.01 -8.51 -6.64
N GLY A 141 17.19 -9.41 -6.12
CA GLY A 141 17.20 -9.82 -4.71
C GLY A 141 16.42 -8.90 -3.77
N GLY A 142 15.85 -7.82 -4.30
CA GLY A 142 14.91 -6.96 -3.55
C GLY A 142 13.60 -7.68 -3.27
N ARG A 143 12.81 -7.14 -2.36
CA ARG A 143 11.60 -7.81 -1.88
C ARG A 143 10.38 -6.91 -1.81
N LEU A 144 9.22 -7.51 -2.04
CA LEU A 144 7.92 -6.93 -1.79
C LEU A 144 7.39 -7.47 -0.46
N VAL A 145 7.07 -6.56 0.47
CA VAL A 145 6.33 -6.86 1.71
C VAL A 145 4.93 -6.31 1.55
N LEU A 146 3.98 -7.20 1.30
CA LEU A 146 2.58 -6.85 1.12
C LEU A 146 1.78 -7.38 2.30
N ARG A 147 1.06 -6.49 2.99
CA ARG A 147 0.12 -6.84 4.04
C ARG A 147 -1.23 -6.20 3.76
N ASP A 148 -2.23 -7.05 3.63
CA ASP A 148 -3.62 -6.64 3.45
C ASP A 148 -4.53 -7.66 4.12
N TYR A 149 -5.76 -7.27 4.44
CA TYR A 149 -6.65 -8.17 5.12
C TYR A 149 -7.26 -9.20 4.17
N THR A 150 -7.44 -10.40 4.70
CA THR A 150 -8.13 -11.49 4.03
C THR A 150 -8.97 -12.25 5.07
N SER A 151 -9.80 -13.17 4.62
CA SER A 151 -10.68 -13.94 5.50
C SER A 151 -10.98 -15.32 4.91
N SER A 152 -11.87 -16.07 5.57
CA SER A 152 -12.35 -17.33 5.03
C SER A 152 -13.00 -17.15 3.66
N ASN A 153 -12.99 -18.19 2.84
CA ASN A 153 -13.54 -18.14 1.48
C ASN A 153 -14.98 -17.64 1.43
N PHE A 154 -15.80 -18.01 2.43
CA PHE A 154 -17.19 -17.57 2.52
C PHE A 154 -17.29 -16.07 2.85
N MET A 155 -16.51 -15.60 3.81
CA MET A 155 -16.50 -14.19 4.19
C MET A 155 -15.96 -13.30 3.06
N VAL A 156 -14.89 -13.69 2.40
CA VAL A 156 -14.36 -12.97 1.21
C VAL A 156 -15.42 -12.91 0.11
N TRP A 157 -16.17 -14.00 -0.11
CA TRP A 157 -17.27 -14.01 -1.07
C TRP A 157 -18.37 -13.03 -0.64
N LEU A 158 -18.79 -13.06 0.62
CA LEU A 158 -19.84 -12.18 1.15
C LEU A 158 -19.46 -10.71 1.02
N MET A 159 -18.25 -10.36 1.44
CA MET A 159 -17.72 -8.98 1.37
C MET A 159 -17.66 -8.49 -0.08
N ASN A 160 -17.12 -9.28 -1.00
CA ASN A 160 -16.98 -8.89 -2.40
C ASN A 160 -18.31 -8.78 -3.16
N HIS A 161 -19.36 -9.54 -2.76
CA HIS A 161 -20.62 -9.59 -3.51
C HIS A 161 -21.75 -8.78 -2.88
N LEU A 162 -21.66 -8.45 -1.60
CA LEU A 162 -22.69 -7.68 -0.90
C LEU A 162 -22.14 -6.39 -0.27
N GLU A 163 -21.11 -6.49 0.56
CA GLU A 163 -20.62 -5.35 1.34
C GLU A 163 -19.96 -4.30 0.46
N MET A 164 -18.96 -4.67 -0.33
CA MET A 164 -18.26 -3.73 -1.20
C MET A 164 -19.14 -3.07 -2.26
N PRO A 165 -20.03 -3.78 -2.98
CA PRO A 165 -20.94 -3.10 -3.89
C PRO A 165 -21.85 -2.08 -3.20
N LEU A 166 -22.31 -2.35 -1.97
CA LEU A 166 -23.09 -1.39 -1.18
C LEU A 166 -22.24 -0.21 -0.70
N ALA A 167 -21.04 -0.49 -0.21
CA ALA A 167 -20.08 0.54 0.20
C ALA A 167 -19.72 1.48 -0.97
N ASN A 168 -19.49 0.93 -2.15
CA ASN A 168 -19.22 1.70 -3.37
C ASN A 168 -20.40 2.63 -3.77
N LEU A 169 -21.66 2.21 -3.52
CA LEU A 169 -22.82 3.07 -3.71
C LEU A 169 -22.83 4.24 -2.70
N CYS A 170 -22.25 4.03 -1.51
CA CYS A 170 -22.07 5.05 -0.48
C CYS A 170 -20.83 5.94 -0.71
N GLY A 171 -20.02 5.64 -1.73
CA GLY A 171 -18.87 6.47 -2.11
C GLY A 171 -17.50 5.95 -1.66
N HIS A 172 -17.42 4.71 -1.16
CA HIS A 172 -16.15 4.04 -0.84
C HIS A 172 -15.44 3.53 -2.10
N GLY A 173 -14.12 3.50 -2.09
CA GLY A 173 -13.28 3.14 -3.22
C GLY A 173 -12.75 1.71 -3.20
N ASP A 174 -13.24 0.85 -2.30
CA ASP A 174 -12.83 -0.55 -2.22
C ASP A 174 -13.18 -1.32 -3.49
N VAL A 175 -12.22 -2.08 -4.00
CA VAL A 175 -12.40 -2.86 -5.24
C VAL A 175 -12.69 -4.31 -4.92
N LYS A 176 -11.78 -4.96 -4.18
CA LYS A 176 -11.88 -6.40 -3.92
C LYS A 176 -10.98 -6.83 -2.78
N ILE A 177 -11.50 -7.68 -1.90
CA ILE A 177 -10.70 -8.46 -0.97
C ILE A 177 -10.22 -9.72 -1.69
N HIS A 178 -8.91 -9.94 -1.65
CA HIS A 178 -8.28 -11.07 -2.30
C HIS A 178 -8.08 -12.24 -1.33
N LYS A 179 -8.16 -13.46 -1.87
CA LYS A 179 -7.77 -14.67 -1.14
C LYS A 179 -6.26 -14.82 -1.20
N THR A 180 -5.67 -15.46 -0.19
CA THR A 180 -4.25 -15.79 -0.16
C THR A 180 -3.72 -16.41 -1.46
N ALA A 181 -4.46 -17.37 -2.03
CA ALA A 181 -4.07 -18.00 -3.30
C ALA A 181 -4.06 -17.05 -4.51
N GLU A 182 -4.89 -16.00 -4.50
CA GLU A 182 -4.88 -14.98 -5.56
C GLU A 182 -3.63 -14.10 -5.46
N PHE A 183 -3.22 -13.72 -4.25
CA PHE A 183 -1.96 -12.99 -4.02
C PHE A 183 -0.76 -13.79 -4.55
N VAL A 184 -0.66 -15.08 -4.18
CA VAL A 184 0.41 -15.97 -4.65
C VAL A 184 0.43 -16.03 -6.17
N ALA A 185 -0.71 -16.29 -6.81
CA ALA A 185 -0.79 -16.42 -8.26
C ALA A 185 -0.38 -15.14 -9.00
N MET A 186 -0.77 -13.96 -8.48
CA MET A 186 -0.38 -12.66 -9.08
C MET A 186 1.10 -12.37 -8.87
N ALA A 187 1.65 -12.67 -7.69
CA ALA A 187 3.07 -12.50 -7.39
C ALA A 187 3.94 -13.39 -8.28
N GLU A 188 3.64 -14.69 -8.36
CA GLU A 188 4.36 -15.64 -9.22
C GLU A 188 4.28 -15.25 -10.70
N LYS A 189 3.11 -14.82 -11.17
CA LYS A 189 2.93 -14.34 -12.54
C LYS A 189 3.78 -13.11 -12.87
N ALA A 190 4.06 -12.25 -11.90
CA ALA A 190 4.95 -11.10 -12.05
C ALA A 190 6.45 -11.47 -11.98
N GLY A 191 6.80 -12.68 -11.53
CA GLY A 191 8.17 -13.16 -11.39
C GLY A 191 8.69 -13.26 -9.96
N PHE A 192 7.85 -12.99 -8.95
CA PHE A 192 8.23 -13.16 -7.54
C PHE A 192 8.29 -14.63 -7.13
N THR A 193 9.17 -14.93 -6.19
CA THR A 193 9.11 -16.14 -5.39
C THR A 193 8.48 -15.80 -4.04
N VAL A 194 7.37 -16.44 -3.69
CA VAL A 194 6.68 -16.20 -2.42
C VAL A 194 7.41 -16.95 -1.31
N LEU A 195 7.85 -16.24 -0.27
CA LEU A 195 8.61 -16.78 0.86
C LEU A 195 7.73 -17.03 2.09
N THR A 196 6.76 -16.14 2.33
CA THR A 196 5.92 -16.16 3.54
C THR A 196 4.49 -15.73 3.17
N MET A 197 3.50 -16.29 3.90
CA MET A 197 2.09 -15.92 3.78
C MET A 197 1.44 -15.86 5.17
#